data_dbd308b095d0918861eea190db3c0b60
#
_entry.id   dbd308b095d0918861eea190db3c0b60
#
_cell.length_a   1.000
_cell.length_b   1.000
_cell.length_c   1.000
_cell.angle_alpha   90.00
_cell.angle_beta   90.00
_cell.angle_gamma   90.00
#
_symmetry.space_group_name_H-M   'P 1'
#
loop_
_entity.id
_entity.type
_entity.pdbx_description
1 polymer ?
#
loop_
_entity_poly.entity_id
_entity_poly.type
_entity_poly.pdbx_seq_one_letter_code
_entity_poly.pdbx_strand_id
1 'polypeptide(L)'
;CGTEKMRRTKLTVKTTAAFKKDFKLAMRRGMKMELLENVITLLAMGESLPPENRDHELTGNWRGHRECHIQPDWLLIYRVEADVLVLTLARTGTHSDLFNR
;
A
#
# COMPACT_ATOMS: atom_id res chain seq x y z
N CYS A 1 -24.75 -2.43 9.26
CA CYS A 1 -24.39 -2.50 9.11
C CYS A 1 -23.76 -2.47 8.98
N GLY A 2 -23.72 -2.50 9.22
CA GLY A 2 -23.23 -2.45 9.05
C GLY A 2 -22.39 -2.90 8.80
N THR A 3 -22.48 -3.56 8.74
CA THR A 3 -21.70 -3.99 8.27
C THR A 3 -21.33 -4.05 7.29
N GLU A 4 -21.71 -4.15 6.99
CA GLU A 4 -21.35 -4.16 5.92
C GLU A 4 -20.88 -3.30 5.25
N LYS A 5 -21.10 -2.71 5.48
CA LYS A 5 -20.57 -1.90 4.91
C LYS A 5 -19.34 -1.85 4.67
N MET A 6 -19.07 -2.16 4.99
CA MET A 6 -17.99 -2.10 4.88
C MET A 6 -17.29 -2.84 4.25
N ARG A 7 -17.55 -3.39 4.05
CA ARG A 7 -16.81 -4.10 3.57
C ARG A 7 -16.73 -4.27 2.25
N ARG A 8 -17.35 -3.60 1.59
CA ARG A 8 -17.32 -3.70 0.21
C ARG A 8 -16.37 -2.76 -0.39
N THR A 9 -15.11 -3.12 -0.54
CA THR A 9 -14.14 -2.36 -1.29
C THR A 9 -14.34 -2.59 -2.77
N LYS A 10 -13.96 -1.63 -3.61
CA LYS A 10 -14.01 -1.77 -5.06
C LYS A 10 -13.03 -2.80 -5.56
N LEU A 11 -11.86 -2.87 -4.93
CA LEU A 11 -10.78 -3.75 -5.35
C LEU A 11 -10.58 -4.85 -4.33
N THR A 12 -10.26 -6.05 -4.82
CA THR A 12 -9.85 -7.15 -3.96
C THR A 12 -8.39 -6.94 -3.59
N VAL A 13 -8.10 -6.94 -2.29
CA VAL A 13 -6.74 -6.71 -1.81
C VAL A 13 -5.98 -8.03 -1.76
N LYS A 14 -4.82 -8.06 -2.42
CA LYS A 14 -3.91 -9.20 -2.38
C LYS A 14 -2.56 -8.73 -1.86
N THR A 15 -1.81 -9.65 -1.24
CA THR A 15 -0.50 -9.31 -0.71
C THR A 15 0.53 -10.30 -1.23
N THR A 16 1.77 -9.83 -1.38
CA THR A 16 2.90 -10.70 -1.72
C THR A 16 3.51 -11.26 -0.44
N ALA A 17 4.31 -12.31 -0.58
CA ALA A 17 5.06 -12.84 0.57
C ALA A 17 6.01 -11.78 1.11
N ALA A 18 6.63 -11.00 0.24
CA ALA A 18 7.51 -9.91 0.66
C ALA A 18 6.76 -8.87 1.48
N PHE A 19 5.56 -8.50 1.05
CA PHE A 19 4.75 -7.54 1.80
C PHE A 19 4.42 -8.08 3.20
N LYS A 20 4.09 -9.35 3.30
CA LYS A 20 3.74 -9.95 4.60
C LYS A 20 4.91 -9.87 5.57
N LYS A 21 6.12 -10.13 5.08
CA LYS A 21 7.32 -9.99 5.91
C LYS A 21 7.54 -8.54 6.32
N ASP A 22 7.38 -7.62 5.36
CA ASP A 22 7.54 -6.19 5.63
C ASP A 22 6.52 -5.71 6.66
N PHE A 23 5.29 -6.20 6.56
CA PHE A 23 4.23 -5.84 7.48
C PHE A 23 4.57 -6.25 8.92
N LYS A 24 5.06 -7.49 9.08
CA LYS A 24 5.45 -7.98 10.40
C LYS A 24 6.61 -7.16 10.97
N LEU A 25 7.56 -6.80 10.11
CA LEU A 25 8.69 -5.98 10.55
C LEU A 25 8.22 -4.60 11.01
N ALA A 26 7.30 -4.00 10.26
CA ALA A 26 6.75 -2.69 10.63
C ALA A 26 6.06 -2.75 11.99
N MET A 27 5.31 -3.81 12.25
CA MET A 27 4.67 -4.00 13.55
C MET A 27 5.70 -4.12 14.66
N ARG A 28 6.76 -4.87 14.44
CA ARG A 28 7.81 -5.04 15.45
C ARG A 28 8.55 -3.74 15.72
N ARG A 29 8.66 -2.87 14.71
CA ARG A 29 9.30 -1.56 14.86
C ARG A 29 8.39 -0.55 15.57
N GLY A 30 7.15 -0.93 15.85
CA GLY A 30 6.20 -0.03 16.51
C GLY A 30 5.66 1.06 15.61
N MET A 31 5.63 0.84 14.30
CA MET A 31 5.10 1.81 13.36
C MET A 31 3.59 1.91 13.52
N LYS A 32 3.04 3.08 13.17
CA LYS A 32 1.60 3.32 13.33
C LYS A 32 0.82 2.61 12.25
N MET A 33 0.47 1.36 12.51
CA MET A 33 -0.16 0.49 11.51
C MET A 33 -1.50 1.04 11.01
N GLU A 34 -2.20 1.82 11.83
CA GLU A 34 -3.47 2.41 11.40
C GLU A 34 -3.28 3.36 10.23
N LEU A 35 -2.12 4.01 10.11
CA LEU A 35 -1.85 4.90 8.98
C LEU A 35 -1.77 4.08 7.69
N LEU A 36 -1.10 2.94 7.76
CA LEU A 36 -1.01 2.04 6.60
C LEU A 36 -2.40 1.51 6.23
N GLU A 37 -3.17 1.10 7.22
CA GLU A 37 -4.51 0.59 6.98
C GLU A 37 -5.41 1.62 6.33
N ASN A 38 -5.32 2.89 6.76
CA ASN A 38 -6.10 3.96 6.16
C ASN A 38 -5.78 4.15 4.69
N VAL A 39 -4.49 4.11 4.34
CA VAL A 39 -4.06 4.24 2.95
C VAL A 39 -4.55 3.06 2.13
N ILE A 40 -4.41 1.84 2.65
CA ILE A 40 -4.87 0.64 1.95
C ILE A 40 -6.38 0.72 1.70
N THR A 41 -7.14 1.18 2.70
CA THR A 41 -8.58 1.31 2.56
C THR A 41 -8.94 2.29 1.43
N LEU A 42 -8.28 3.45 1.39
CA LEU A 42 -8.53 4.43 0.33
C LEU A 42 -8.24 3.84 -1.04
N LEU A 43 -7.10 3.15 -1.18
CA LEU A 43 -6.72 2.53 -2.44
C LEU A 43 -7.72 1.44 -2.84
N ALA A 44 -8.14 0.62 -1.88
CA ALA A 44 -9.07 -0.47 -2.15
C ALA A 44 -10.45 0.04 -2.54
N MET A 45 -10.81 1.23 -2.07
CA MET A 45 -12.08 1.86 -2.46
C MET A 45 -11.99 2.58 -3.80
N GLY A 46 -10.80 2.61 -4.40
CA GLY A 46 -10.61 3.31 -5.66
C GLY A 46 -10.50 4.81 -5.52
N GLU A 47 -10.20 5.29 -4.32
CA GLU A 47 -10.11 6.72 -4.04
C GLU A 47 -8.70 7.23 -4.29
N SER A 48 -8.59 8.53 -4.59
CA SER A 48 -7.28 9.17 -4.72
C SER A 48 -6.73 9.46 -3.34
N LEU A 49 -5.41 9.35 -3.20
CA LEU A 49 -4.75 9.69 -1.94
C LEU A 49 -4.55 11.19 -1.83
N PRO A 50 -4.52 11.75 -0.60
CA PRO A 50 -4.16 13.16 -0.42
C PRO A 50 -2.78 13.46 -0.96
N PRO A 51 -2.50 14.71 -1.37
CA PRO A 51 -1.19 15.07 -1.94
C PRO A 51 0.01 14.76 -1.04
N GLU A 52 -0.18 14.81 0.27
CA GLU A 52 0.93 14.53 1.21
C GLU A 52 1.42 13.09 1.13
N ASN A 53 0.63 12.17 0.58
CA ASN A 53 1.06 10.79 0.39
C ASN A 53 1.93 10.60 -0.84
N ARG A 54 2.06 11.62 -1.68
CA ARG A 54 2.96 11.62 -2.84
C ARG A 54 2.87 10.37 -3.71
N ASP A 55 1.65 9.96 -4.02
CA ASP A 55 1.40 8.79 -4.85
C ASP A 55 1.91 9.04 -6.28
N HIS A 56 2.74 8.13 -6.79
CA HIS A 56 3.31 8.29 -8.13
C HIS A 56 3.71 6.94 -8.70
N GLU A 57 3.85 6.89 -10.02
CA GLU A 57 4.27 5.69 -10.72
C GLU A 57 5.76 5.45 -10.56
N LEU A 58 6.14 4.19 -10.52
CA LEU A 58 7.55 3.79 -10.47
C LEU A 58 8.01 3.36 -11.86
N THR A 59 9.32 3.42 -12.06
CA THR A 59 9.94 3.02 -13.32
C THR A 59 10.99 1.94 -13.02
N GLY A 60 11.68 1.48 -14.07
CA GLY A 60 12.73 0.50 -13.94
C GLY A 60 12.17 -0.85 -13.51
N ASN A 61 12.79 -1.45 -12.49
CA ASN A 61 12.41 -2.78 -12.02
C ASN A 61 10.99 -2.82 -11.45
N TRP A 62 10.46 -1.66 -11.04
CA TRP A 62 9.12 -1.57 -10.46
C TRP A 62 8.09 -1.04 -11.45
N ARG A 63 8.39 -1.10 -12.75
CA ARG A 63 7.45 -0.65 -13.77
C ARG A 63 6.10 -1.35 -13.57
N GLY A 64 5.02 -0.61 -13.70
CA GLY A 64 3.67 -1.14 -13.49
C GLY A 64 3.19 -1.02 -12.07
N HIS A 65 4.07 -0.59 -11.16
CA HIS A 65 3.72 -0.37 -9.76
C HIS A 65 3.70 1.11 -9.45
N ARG A 66 3.05 1.44 -8.34
CA ARG A 66 3.02 2.80 -7.81
C ARG A 66 3.56 2.80 -6.41
N GLU A 67 4.01 3.97 -5.96
CA GLU A 67 4.53 4.15 -4.62
C GLU A 67 3.81 5.30 -3.97
N CYS A 68 3.47 5.15 -2.69
CA CYS A 68 2.98 6.28 -1.91
C CYS A 68 3.69 6.31 -0.57
N HIS A 69 3.65 7.48 0.08
CA HIS A 69 4.29 7.68 1.37
C HIS A 69 3.23 7.59 2.46
N ILE A 70 3.37 6.61 3.35
CA ILE A 70 2.53 6.52 4.55
C ILE A 70 2.98 7.60 5.53
N GLN A 71 4.30 7.73 5.67
CA GLN A 71 4.99 8.79 6.40
C GLN A 71 6.22 9.15 5.56
N PRO A 72 6.94 10.23 5.86
CA PRO A 72 8.06 10.66 5.00
C PRO A 72 9.06 9.57 4.65
N ASP A 73 9.34 8.64 5.56
CA ASP A 73 10.24 7.54 5.27
C ASP A 73 9.58 6.20 5.46
N TRP A 74 8.28 6.11 5.20
CA TRP A 74 7.55 4.84 5.23
C TRP A 74 6.72 4.75 3.97
N LEU A 75 7.14 3.86 3.07
CA LEU A 75 6.60 3.74 1.71
C LEU A 75 5.72 2.51 1.57
N LEU A 76 4.81 2.58 0.62
CA LEU A 76 4.02 1.42 0.19
C LEU A 76 4.15 1.33 -1.31
N ILE A 77 4.60 0.17 -1.81
CA ILE A 77 4.62 -0.12 -3.24
C ILE A 77 3.44 -1.04 -3.52
N TYR A 78 2.62 -0.64 -4.48
CA TYR A 78 1.41 -1.38 -4.81
C TYR A 78 1.15 -1.35 -6.30
N ARG A 79 0.22 -2.19 -6.73
CA ARG A 79 -0.19 -2.26 -8.13
C ARG A 79 -1.70 -2.40 -8.19
N VAL A 80 -2.32 -1.62 -9.08
CA VAL A 80 -3.75 -1.71 -9.32
C VAL A 80 -3.99 -2.33 -10.69
N GLU A 81 -4.77 -3.39 -10.74
CA GLU A 81 -5.18 -4.02 -11.98
C GLU A 81 -6.68 -3.78 -12.12
N ALA A 82 -7.03 -2.67 -12.79
CA ALA A 82 -8.41 -2.22 -12.86
C ALA A 82 -9.32 -3.18 -13.63
N ASP A 83 -8.76 -3.87 -14.61
CA ASP A 83 -9.54 -4.80 -15.43
C ASP A 83 -10.05 -6.00 -14.66
N VAL A 84 -9.33 -6.42 -13.62
CA VAL A 84 -9.76 -7.53 -12.76
C VAL A 84 -10.08 -7.09 -11.34
N LEU A 85 -10.08 -5.78 -11.10
CA LEU A 85 -10.42 -5.17 -9.81
C LEU A 85 -9.57 -5.72 -8.65
N VAL A 86 -8.25 -5.73 -8.84
CA VAL A 86 -7.31 -6.23 -7.85
C VAL A 86 -6.32 -5.13 -7.45
N LEU A 87 -6.11 -5.01 -6.15
CA LEU A 87 -5.04 -4.18 -5.57
C LEU A 87 -4.02 -5.12 -4.94
N THR A 88 -2.81 -5.14 -5.48
CA THR A 88 -1.73 -5.96 -4.94
C THR A 88 -0.78 -5.10 -4.13
N LEU A 89 -0.61 -5.44 -2.86
CA LEU A 89 0.34 -4.77 -1.97
C LEU A 89 1.67 -5.51 -2.09
N ALA A 90 2.65 -4.86 -2.73
CA ALA A 90 3.90 -5.52 -3.11
C ALA A 90 4.98 -5.43 -2.04
N ARG A 91 5.22 -4.24 -1.47
CA ARG A 91 6.22 -4.03 -0.43
C ARG A 91 5.83 -2.84 0.43
N THR A 92 6.32 -2.82 1.66
CA THR A 92 6.25 -1.62 2.49
C THR A 92 7.51 -1.55 3.35
N GLY A 93 7.98 -0.34 3.65
CA GLY A 93 9.18 -0.15 4.45
C GLY A 93 9.78 1.22 4.23
N THR A 94 10.97 1.43 4.77
CA THR A 94 11.69 2.69 4.58
C THR A 94 12.36 2.69 3.20
N HIS A 95 12.89 3.87 2.81
CA HIS A 95 13.67 3.94 1.57
C HIS A 95 14.83 2.96 1.61
N SER A 96 15.48 2.84 2.75
CA SER A 96 16.59 1.92 2.92
C SER A 96 16.17 0.48 2.76
N ASP A 97 15.00 0.12 3.31
CA ASP A 97 14.48 -1.25 3.22
C ASP A 97 14.17 -1.63 1.76
N LEU A 98 13.59 -0.70 1.01
CA LEU A 98 13.06 -1.02 -0.31
C LEU A 98 14.04 -0.73 -1.45
N PHE A 99 14.86 0.29 -1.30
CA PHE A 99 15.74 0.75 -2.38
C PHE A 99 17.21 0.74 -2.01
N ASN A 100 17.51 0.28 -0.81
CA ASN A 100 18.91 0.11 -0.37
C ASN A 100 19.69 1.42 -0.36
N ARG A 101 19.07 2.48 0.18
CA ARG A 101 19.73 3.80 0.21
C ARG A 101 19.90 4.29 1.61
#